data_9ebca39e5a0156852705868abf8cfceb
#
_entry.id   9ebca39e5a0156852705868abf8cfceb
#
_cell.length_a   1.000
_cell.length_b   1.000
_cell.length_c   1.000
_cell.angle_alpha   90.00
_cell.angle_beta   90.00
_cell.angle_gamma   90.00
#
_symmetry.space_group_name_H-M   'P 1'
#
loop_
_entity.id
_entity.type
_entity.pdbx_description
1 polymer ?
#
loop_
_entity_poly.entity_id
_entity_poly.type
_entity_poly.pdbx_seq_one_letter_code
_entity_poly.pdbx_strand_id
1 'polypeptide(L)'
;MRASLIFLTFLLTAPLTAAPPNPGIEKLGATANAGKVSVRFTLVGAFENGEMVEALKSGLPTSFTYSVEIFRDRPNWFDDGIARARIEVICTYNSLTREYLLNYRRDKRLVRSETFTDLAALEHQMTTVEEADLFEIGDRKPYKLKVRAKADLMRGWLMYVIPWEVSTRWREARVKTVEP
;
A
#
# COMPACT_ATOMS: atom_id res chain seq x y z
N MET A 1 10.42 -17.85 -70.00
CA MET A 1 11.12 -17.26 -68.87
C MET A 1 10.09 -16.80 -67.87
N ARG A 2 9.89 -17.54 -66.78
CA ARG A 2 8.92 -17.20 -65.71
C ARG A 2 9.72 -16.73 -64.47
N ALA A 3 9.68 -15.44 -64.18
CA ALA A 3 10.31 -14.87 -62.98
C ALA A 3 9.37 -15.07 -61.79
N SER A 4 9.77 -15.91 -60.80
CA SER A 4 9.05 -16.10 -59.53
C SER A 4 9.49 -15.03 -58.54
N LEU A 5 8.57 -14.15 -58.21
CA LEU A 5 8.75 -13.09 -57.22
C LEU A 5 8.46 -13.68 -55.85
N ILE A 6 9.52 -13.93 -55.03
CA ILE A 6 9.41 -14.40 -53.66
C ILE A 6 9.19 -13.15 -52.76
N PHE A 7 8.00 -13.02 -52.24
CA PHE A 7 7.62 -11.97 -51.27
C PHE A 7 8.02 -12.47 -49.85
N LEU A 8 9.14 -11.95 -49.34
CA LEU A 8 9.61 -12.25 -47.98
C LEU A 8 8.87 -11.35 -46.98
N THR A 9 7.81 -11.87 -46.36
CA THR A 9 7.07 -11.20 -45.29
C THR A 9 7.89 -11.20 -44.00
N PHE A 10 8.49 -10.08 -43.64
CA PHE A 10 9.18 -9.87 -42.38
C PHE A 10 8.13 -9.63 -41.27
N LEU A 11 7.86 -10.65 -40.47
CA LEU A 11 6.96 -10.56 -39.34
C LEU A 11 7.64 -9.79 -38.20
N LEU A 12 7.30 -8.50 -38.03
CA LEU A 12 7.83 -7.64 -36.98
C LEU A 12 7.15 -8.01 -35.66
N THR A 13 7.78 -8.89 -34.87
CA THR A 13 7.32 -9.19 -33.50
C THR A 13 7.71 -8.04 -32.57
N ALA A 14 6.80 -7.11 -32.35
CA ALA A 14 6.96 -6.10 -31.32
C ALA A 14 6.92 -6.78 -29.94
N PRO A 15 7.89 -6.49 -29.03
CA PRO A 15 7.81 -7.00 -27.66
C PRO A 15 6.56 -6.41 -26.98
N LEU A 16 5.71 -7.29 -26.47
CA LEU A 16 4.59 -6.91 -25.63
C LEU A 16 5.16 -6.41 -24.29
N THR A 17 5.35 -5.10 -24.16
CA THR A 17 5.74 -4.50 -22.87
C THR A 17 4.53 -4.62 -21.95
N ALA A 18 4.62 -5.50 -20.96
CA ALA A 18 3.58 -5.61 -19.93
C ALA A 18 3.45 -4.24 -19.23
N ALA A 19 2.22 -3.75 -19.12
CA ALA A 19 1.96 -2.54 -18.35
C ALA A 19 2.42 -2.78 -16.90
N PRO A 20 3.00 -1.76 -16.24
CA PRO A 20 3.42 -1.90 -14.85
C PRO A 20 2.23 -2.33 -13.99
N PRO A 21 2.42 -3.27 -13.05
CA PRO A 21 1.35 -3.75 -12.22
C PRO A 21 0.75 -2.60 -11.40
N ASN A 22 -0.59 -2.56 -11.33
CA ASN A 22 -1.27 -1.60 -10.47
C ASN A 22 -0.90 -1.87 -9.00
N PRO A 23 -0.72 -0.84 -8.18
CA PRO A 23 -0.49 -1.01 -6.75
C PRO A 23 -1.57 -1.86 -6.08
N GLY A 24 -1.16 -2.71 -5.13
CA GLY A 24 -2.07 -3.60 -4.43
C GLY A 24 -1.60 -3.96 -3.02
N ILE A 25 -2.55 -4.32 -2.16
CA ILE A 25 -2.25 -4.85 -0.83
C ILE A 25 -2.06 -6.35 -0.93
N GLU A 26 -0.94 -6.85 -0.42
CA GLU A 26 -0.61 -8.26 -0.34
C GLU A 26 -0.29 -8.70 1.10
N LYS A 27 -0.27 -10.01 1.32
CA LYS A 27 0.08 -10.65 2.60
C LYS A 27 -0.71 -10.11 3.79
N LEU A 28 -1.95 -9.63 3.56
CA LEU A 28 -2.79 -9.14 4.65
C LEU A 28 -3.05 -10.28 5.63
N GLY A 29 -2.61 -10.07 6.87
CA GLY A 29 -2.82 -10.96 8.01
C GLY A 29 -3.35 -10.17 9.20
N ALA A 30 -4.24 -10.80 9.96
CA ALA A 30 -4.75 -10.25 11.21
C ALA A 30 -4.76 -11.35 12.26
N THR A 31 -4.19 -11.05 13.43
CA THR A 31 -4.08 -11.98 14.56
C THR A 31 -4.68 -11.36 15.81
N ALA A 32 -5.50 -12.13 16.53
CA ALA A 32 -6.08 -11.70 17.79
C ALA A 32 -5.38 -12.37 18.97
N ASN A 33 -5.03 -11.58 19.97
CA ASN A 33 -4.49 -12.01 21.24
C ASN A 33 -5.09 -11.14 22.35
N ALA A 34 -5.56 -11.74 23.44
CA ALA A 34 -6.09 -11.06 24.64
C ALA A 34 -7.08 -9.91 24.31
N GLY A 35 -8.02 -10.12 23.37
CA GLY A 35 -9.03 -9.13 23.00
C GLY A 35 -8.53 -7.98 22.13
N LYS A 36 -7.29 -8.04 21.64
CA LYS A 36 -6.68 -7.08 20.73
C LYS A 36 -6.32 -7.72 19.40
N VAL A 37 -6.35 -6.94 18.34
CA VAL A 37 -6.03 -7.42 16.99
C VAL A 37 -4.84 -6.66 16.42
N SER A 38 -3.80 -7.41 16.07
CA SER A 38 -2.64 -6.93 15.33
C SER A 38 -2.84 -7.19 13.84
N VAL A 39 -2.38 -6.27 13.00
CA VAL A 39 -2.54 -6.32 11.55
C VAL A 39 -1.21 -6.12 10.86
N ARG A 40 -0.94 -6.92 9.82
CA ARG A 40 0.23 -6.77 8.96
C ARG A 40 -0.14 -6.93 7.49
N PHE A 41 0.52 -6.18 6.63
CA PHE A 41 0.39 -6.31 5.17
C PHE A 41 1.53 -5.59 4.45
N THR A 42 1.65 -5.83 3.16
CA THR A 42 2.62 -5.17 2.29
C THR A 42 1.89 -4.54 1.11
N LEU A 43 2.25 -3.30 0.77
CA LEU A 43 1.87 -2.65 -0.46
C LEU A 43 2.89 -3.03 -1.55
N VAL A 44 2.44 -3.57 -2.67
CA VAL A 44 3.27 -3.90 -3.84
C VAL A 44 2.94 -2.99 -5.01
N GLY A 45 3.86 -2.85 -5.96
CA GLY A 45 3.65 -2.08 -7.18
C GLY A 45 3.75 -0.55 -7.03
N ALA A 46 4.00 -0.02 -5.82
CA ALA A 46 4.02 1.43 -5.58
C ALA A 46 5.23 2.12 -6.21
N PHE A 47 6.37 1.43 -6.31
CA PHE A 47 7.65 1.98 -6.80
C PHE A 47 8.09 1.42 -8.15
N GLU A 48 7.35 0.49 -8.74
CA GLU A 48 7.78 -0.27 -9.92
C GLU A 48 7.89 0.56 -11.21
N ASN A 49 7.14 1.64 -11.34
CA ASN A 49 7.18 2.49 -12.53
C ASN A 49 8.18 3.66 -12.46
N GLY A 50 8.95 3.77 -11.38
CA GLY A 50 9.92 4.84 -11.17
C GLY A 50 9.34 6.23 -10.85
N GLU A 51 8.09 6.52 -11.20
CA GLU A 51 7.45 7.83 -10.98
C GLU A 51 7.36 8.21 -9.50
N MET A 52 7.18 7.22 -8.62
CA MET A 52 7.16 7.44 -7.19
C MET A 52 8.55 7.85 -6.67
N VAL A 53 9.60 7.23 -7.22
CA VAL A 53 11.00 7.58 -6.89
C VAL A 53 11.32 8.99 -7.36
N GLU A 54 10.86 9.37 -8.55
CA GLU A 54 11.04 10.74 -9.07
C GLU A 54 10.29 11.76 -8.21
N ALA A 55 9.05 11.47 -7.81
CA ALA A 55 8.28 12.31 -6.90
C ALA A 55 9.01 12.52 -5.57
N LEU A 56 9.53 11.45 -4.97
CA LEU A 56 10.33 11.55 -3.75
C LEU A 56 11.55 12.44 -3.93
N LYS A 57 12.35 12.23 -5.00
CA LYS A 57 13.56 13.00 -5.27
C LYS A 57 13.31 14.47 -5.62
N SER A 58 12.11 14.80 -6.07
CA SER A 58 11.73 16.20 -6.36
C SER A 58 11.60 17.06 -5.10
N GLY A 59 11.65 16.46 -3.89
CA GLY A 59 11.46 17.16 -2.62
C GLY A 59 9.99 17.43 -2.26
N LEU A 60 9.06 17.02 -3.12
CA LEU A 60 7.63 17.13 -2.81
C LEU A 60 7.22 16.06 -1.79
N PRO A 61 6.35 16.41 -0.83
CA PRO A 61 5.83 15.44 0.11
C PRO A 61 5.09 14.32 -0.63
N THR A 62 5.51 13.09 -0.39
CA THR A 62 4.89 11.88 -0.93
C THR A 62 4.25 11.11 0.22
N SER A 63 2.98 10.74 0.08
CA SER A 63 2.27 10.08 1.18
C SER A 63 1.49 8.84 0.73
N PHE A 64 1.55 7.80 1.57
CA PHE A 64 0.68 6.64 1.49
C PHE A 64 -0.27 6.67 2.68
N THR A 65 -1.56 6.57 2.37
CA THR A 65 -2.61 6.47 3.38
C THR A 65 -3.20 5.08 3.34
N TYR A 66 -3.06 4.35 4.43
CA TYR A 66 -3.66 3.04 4.59
C TYR A 66 -4.94 3.16 5.41
N SER A 67 -6.05 2.70 4.84
CA SER A 67 -7.31 2.56 5.54
C SER A 67 -7.47 1.09 5.94
N VAL A 68 -7.59 0.84 7.24
CA VAL A 68 -7.77 -0.51 7.80
C VAL A 68 -9.07 -0.55 8.57
N GLU A 69 -9.90 -1.53 8.30
CA GLU A 69 -11.20 -1.70 8.95
C GLU A 69 -11.37 -3.12 9.47
N ILE A 70 -11.94 -3.26 10.65
CA ILE A 70 -12.38 -4.53 11.21
C ILE A 70 -13.90 -4.58 11.27
N PHE A 71 -14.47 -5.68 10.82
CA PHE A 71 -15.91 -5.84 10.70
C PHE A 71 -16.34 -7.29 10.95
N ARG A 72 -17.62 -7.47 11.22
CA ARG A 72 -18.24 -8.78 11.30
C ARG A 72 -18.89 -9.13 9.97
N ASP A 73 -18.45 -10.24 9.39
CA ASP A 73 -19.06 -10.82 8.19
C ASP A 73 -20.46 -11.35 8.53
N ARG A 74 -21.50 -10.83 7.89
CA ARG A 74 -22.88 -11.29 8.04
C ARG A 74 -23.40 -11.79 6.71
N PRO A 75 -23.62 -13.11 6.55
CA PRO A 75 -24.25 -13.63 5.35
C PRO A 75 -25.61 -12.96 5.13
N ASN A 76 -25.85 -12.46 3.91
CA ASN A 76 -27.10 -11.82 3.48
C ASN A 76 -27.48 -10.50 4.18
N TRP A 77 -26.56 -9.81 4.82
CA TRP A 77 -26.79 -8.51 5.46
C TRP A 77 -25.56 -7.61 5.25
N PHE A 78 -25.74 -6.30 5.46
CA PHE A 78 -24.60 -5.38 5.42
C PHE A 78 -23.58 -5.73 6.49
N ASP A 79 -22.28 -5.58 6.16
CA ASP A 79 -21.18 -5.79 7.08
C ASP A 79 -21.34 -4.87 8.31
N ASP A 80 -21.16 -5.45 9.49
CA ASP A 80 -21.21 -4.73 10.74
C ASP A 80 -19.82 -4.20 11.08
N GLY A 81 -19.54 -2.94 10.71
CA GLY A 81 -18.28 -2.27 10.98
C GLY A 81 -18.07 -2.11 12.50
N ILE A 82 -16.94 -2.58 13.01
CA ILE A 82 -16.60 -2.53 14.42
C ILE A 82 -15.66 -1.36 14.72
N ALA A 83 -14.58 -1.24 13.98
CA ALA A 83 -13.61 -0.17 14.12
C ALA A 83 -12.86 0.09 12.80
N ARG A 84 -12.26 1.26 12.70
CA ARG A 84 -11.38 1.65 11.59
C ARG A 84 -10.17 2.37 12.13
N ALA A 85 -9.06 2.23 11.42
CA ALA A 85 -7.82 2.96 11.67
C ALA A 85 -7.30 3.55 10.35
N ARG A 86 -6.67 4.70 10.45
CA ARG A 86 -5.99 5.37 9.34
C ARG A 86 -4.51 5.52 9.67
N ILE A 87 -3.67 4.95 8.81
CA ILE A 87 -2.22 5.02 8.93
C ILE A 87 -1.72 5.88 7.78
N GLU A 88 -0.96 6.93 8.07
CA GLU A 88 -0.39 7.83 7.08
C GLU A 88 1.13 7.76 7.18
N VAL A 89 1.77 7.47 6.07
CA VAL A 89 3.23 7.44 5.94
C VAL A 89 3.61 8.54 4.98
N ILE A 90 4.27 9.60 5.48
CA ILE A 90 4.58 10.81 4.73
C ILE A 90 6.09 10.95 4.65
N CYS A 91 6.61 10.96 3.43
CA CYS A 91 8.04 11.15 3.16
C CYS A 91 8.31 12.51 2.52
N THR A 92 9.37 13.15 2.97
CA THR A 92 9.91 14.38 2.37
C THR A 92 11.41 14.22 2.18
N TYR A 93 11.91 14.48 0.97
CA TYR A 93 13.34 14.45 0.69
C TYR A 93 13.98 15.81 0.92
N ASN A 94 15.06 15.83 1.68
CA ASN A 94 15.90 17.01 1.86
C ASN A 94 17.11 16.94 0.91
N SER A 95 17.10 17.76 -0.13
CA SER A 95 18.16 17.76 -1.14
C SER A 95 19.51 18.28 -0.63
N LEU A 96 19.53 19.05 0.47
CA LEU A 96 20.76 19.57 1.06
C LEU A 96 21.50 18.48 1.85
N THR A 97 20.78 17.73 2.69
CA THR A 97 21.36 16.64 3.49
C THR A 97 21.36 15.31 2.76
N ARG A 98 20.60 15.21 1.65
CA ARG A 98 20.35 13.99 0.88
C ARG A 98 19.66 12.88 1.71
N GLU A 99 18.78 13.30 2.59
CA GLU A 99 18.06 12.42 3.50
C GLU A 99 16.56 12.45 3.23
N TYR A 100 15.90 11.33 3.50
CA TYR A 100 14.47 11.18 3.47
C TYR A 100 13.93 11.23 4.89
N LEU A 101 13.09 12.19 5.21
CA LEU A 101 12.37 12.26 6.49
C LEU A 101 11.03 11.56 6.34
N LEU A 102 10.84 10.49 7.07
CA LEU A 102 9.62 9.68 7.09
C LEU A 102 8.85 9.95 8.38
N ASN A 103 7.61 10.42 8.24
CA ASN A 103 6.68 10.64 9.33
C ASN A 103 5.57 9.57 9.27
N TYR A 104 5.42 8.84 10.35
CA TYR A 104 4.39 7.82 10.51
C TYR A 104 3.31 8.32 11.47
N ARG A 105 2.07 8.39 10.99
CA ARG A 105 0.92 8.86 11.74
C ARG A 105 -0.14 7.76 11.83
N ARG A 106 -0.79 7.68 12.98
CA ARG A 106 -1.97 6.85 13.19
C ARG A 106 -3.12 7.73 13.70
N ASP A 107 -4.24 7.71 12.99
CA ASP A 107 -5.43 8.52 13.30
C ASP A 107 -5.09 10.01 13.51
N LYS A 108 -4.28 10.57 12.59
CA LYS A 108 -3.75 11.96 12.57
C LYS A 108 -2.71 12.28 13.66
N ARG A 109 -2.35 11.33 14.53
CA ARG A 109 -1.33 11.55 15.57
C ARG A 109 0.01 11.02 15.07
N LEU A 110 1.07 11.82 15.20
CA LEU A 110 2.43 11.39 14.91
C LEU A 110 2.83 10.29 15.91
N VAL A 111 3.22 9.13 15.40
CA VAL A 111 3.65 7.98 16.19
C VAL A 111 5.18 7.91 16.22
N ARG A 112 5.81 8.11 15.05
CA ARG A 112 7.28 8.09 14.91
C ARG A 112 7.73 8.95 13.73
N SER A 113 8.98 9.37 13.78
CA SER A 113 9.67 10.08 12.70
C SER A 113 11.05 9.47 12.57
N GLU A 114 11.44 9.11 11.35
CA GLU A 114 12.70 8.43 11.06
C GLU A 114 13.37 9.07 9.84
N THR A 115 14.70 9.00 9.79
CA THR A 115 15.48 9.53 8.68
C THR A 115 16.19 8.38 7.97
N PHE A 116 16.14 8.37 6.64
CA PHE A 116 16.77 7.37 5.78
C PHE A 116 17.71 8.03 4.78
N THR A 117 18.84 7.40 4.52
CA THR A 117 19.76 7.77 3.43
C THR A 117 19.68 6.77 2.28
N ASP A 118 19.19 5.57 2.56
CA ASP A 118 19.01 4.49 1.59
C ASP A 118 17.56 4.41 1.10
N LEU A 119 17.40 4.42 -0.23
CA LEU A 119 16.09 4.38 -0.87
C LEU A 119 15.38 3.04 -0.64
N ALA A 120 16.11 1.92 -0.70
CA ALA A 120 15.51 0.59 -0.55
C ALA A 120 14.95 0.38 0.87
N ALA A 121 15.68 0.85 1.89
CA ALA A 121 15.22 0.84 3.28
C ALA A 121 13.97 1.73 3.45
N LEU A 122 13.96 2.91 2.84
CA LEU A 122 12.80 3.79 2.82
C LEU A 122 11.59 3.13 2.15
N GLU A 123 11.76 2.57 0.94
CA GLU A 123 10.69 1.88 0.21
C GLU A 123 10.08 0.77 1.04
N HIS A 124 10.91 -0.06 1.66
CA HIS A 124 10.46 -1.12 2.56
C HIS A 124 9.63 -0.56 3.72
N GLN A 125 10.11 0.52 4.36
CA GLN A 125 9.42 1.12 5.48
C GLN A 125 8.12 1.81 5.09
N MET A 126 8.05 2.39 3.89
CA MET A 126 6.82 3.01 3.37
C MET A 126 5.77 1.98 2.98
N THR A 127 6.17 0.79 2.50
CA THR A 127 5.27 -0.22 1.94
C THR A 127 4.88 -1.33 2.91
N THR A 128 5.61 -1.49 4.02
CA THR A 128 5.34 -2.54 5.02
C THR A 128 4.61 -1.93 6.22
N VAL A 129 3.46 -2.47 6.53
CA VAL A 129 2.67 -2.09 7.71
C VAL A 129 2.61 -3.26 8.67
N GLU A 130 3.10 -3.04 9.89
CA GLU A 130 3.02 -3.97 11.00
C GLU A 130 2.54 -3.22 12.24
N GLU A 131 1.25 -3.36 12.56
CA GLU A 131 0.62 -2.68 13.69
C GLU A 131 0.22 -3.69 14.75
N ALA A 132 0.90 -3.63 15.88
CA ALA A 132 0.50 -4.35 17.07
C ALA A 132 -0.71 -3.67 17.70
N ASP A 133 -1.65 -4.47 18.17
CA ASP A 133 -2.82 -4.00 18.94
C ASP A 133 -3.61 -2.86 18.27
N LEU A 134 -3.76 -2.94 16.93
CA LEU A 134 -4.41 -1.90 16.16
C LEU A 134 -5.89 -1.70 16.55
N PHE A 135 -6.58 -2.79 16.91
CA PHE A 135 -7.98 -2.76 17.31
C PHE A 135 -8.22 -3.47 18.62
N GLU A 136 -9.12 -2.93 19.43
CA GLU A 136 -9.66 -3.61 20.60
C GLU A 136 -11.03 -4.23 20.25
N ILE A 137 -11.14 -5.54 20.43
CA ILE A 137 -12.35 -6.30 20.12
C ILE A 137 -13.10 -6.79 21.38
N GLY A 138 -12.46 -6.66 22.58
CA GLY A 138 -13.01 -7.13 23.83
C GLY A 138 -13.38 -8.62 23.79
N ASP A 139 -14.58 -8.97 24.23
CA ASP A 139 -15.08 -10.35 24.29
C ASP A 139 -15.61 -10.88 22.95
N ARG A 140 -15.44 -10.13 21.84
CA ARG A 140 -15.88 -10.59 20.52
C ARG A 140 -15.07 -11.78 20.04
N LYS A 141 -15.78 -12.74 19.45
CA LYS A 141 -15.14 -13.97 18.93
C LYS A 141 -14.32 -13.67 17.66
N PRO A 142 -12.98 -13.80 17.68
CA PRO A 142 -12.12 -13.41 16.54
C PRO A 142 -12.48 -14.11 15.24
N TYR A 143 -12.84 -15.40 15.28
CA TYR A 143 -13.16 -16.19 14.08
C TYR A 143 -14.39 -15.69 13.30
N LYS A 144 -15.21 -14.81 13.88
CA LYS A 144 -16.34 -14.15 13.22
C LYS A 144 -15.98 -12.79 12.63
N LEU A 145 -14.72 -12.39 12.73
CA LEU A 145 -14.23 -11.09 12.31
C LEU A 145 -13.38 -11.21 11.07
N LYS A 146 -13.47 -10.20 10.22
CA LYS A 146 -12.58 -9.95 9.10
C LYS A 146 -11.93 -8.58 9.24
N VAL A 147 -10.77 -8.45 8.65
CA VAL A 147 -10.07 -7.19 8.45
C VAL A 147 -9.99 -6.92 6.95
N ARG A 148 -10.17 -5.68 6.54
CA ARG A 148 -9.87 -5.23 5.19
C ARG A 148 -8.94 -4.03 5.21
N ALA A 149 -8.08 -3.94 4.20
CA ALA A 149 -7.14 -2.86 4.02
C ALA A 149 -7.12 -2.38 2.58
N LYS A 150 -6.92 -1.08 2.39
CA LYS A 150 -6.59 -0.46 1.10
C LYS A 150 -5.53 0.63 1.31
N ALA A 151 -4.84 0.98 0.25
CA ALA A 151 -3.91 2.10 0.22
C ALA A 151 -4.36 3.16 -0.78
N ASP A 152 -4.23 4.41 -0.39
CA ASP A 152 -4.37 5.59 -1.25
C ASP A 152 -2.97 6.24 -1.32
N LEU A 153 -2.39 6.27 -2.53
CA LEU A 153 -1.04 6.78 -2.79
C LEU A 153 -1.17 8.17 -3.37
N MET A 154 -0.61 9.15 -2.67
CA MET A 154 -0.56 10.53 -3.14
C MET A 154 0.88 10.87 -3.51
N ARG A 155 1.10 11.22 -4.78
CA ARG A 155 2.30 11.90 -5.24
C ARG A 155 2.06 13.39 -5.14
N GLY A 156 3.06 14.15 -4.70
CA GLY A 156 2.92 15.58 -4.55
C GLY A 156 2.29 16.29 -5.76
N TRP A 157 1.93 17.53 -5.60
CA TRP A 157 1.22 18.34 -6.59
C TRP A 157 2.01 18.47 -7.88
N LEU A 158 1.56 17.84 -8.96
CA LEU A 158 2.06 18.13 -10.29
C LEU A 158 1.53 19.49 -10.70
N MET A 159 2.42 20.48 -10.86
CA MET A 159 2.11 21.85 -11.28
C MET A 159 1.10 22.60 -10.39
N TYR A 160 1.05 22.35 -9.09
CA TYR A 160 0.17 23.05 -8.14
C TYR A 160 -1.36 22.90 -8.41
N VAL A 161 -1.80 22.08 -9.37
CA VAL A 161 -3.18 22.09 -9.82
C VAL A 161 -3.92 20.76 -9.58
N ILE A 162 -3.25 19.62 -9.68
CA ILE A 162 -3.94 18.32 -9.55
C ILE A 162 -3.13 17.36 -8.67
N PRO A 163 -3.66 16.94 -7.49
CA PRO A 163 -3.07 15.84 -6.75
C PRO A 163 -3.25 14.54 -7.55
N TRP A 164 -2.16 13.84 -7.83
CA TRP A 164 -2.27 12.51 -8.41
C TRP A 164 -2.49 11.50 -7.30
N GLU A 165 -3.68 10.92 -7.25
CA GLU A 165 -4.05 9.89 -6.30
C GLU A 165 -4.32 8.57 -7.01
N VAL A 166 -3.68 7.50 -6.54
CA VAL A 166 -3.94 6.13 -6.98
C VAL A 166 -4.41 5.33 -5.79
N SER A 167 -5.61 4.77 -5.89
CA SER A 167 -6.18 3.92 -4.84
C SER A 167 -6.07 2.45 -5.22
N THR A 168 -5.68 1.60 -4.27
CA THR A 168 -5.75 0.15 -4.42
C THR A 168 -7.17 -0.35 -4.20
N ARG A 169 -7.43 -1.60 -4.61
CA ARG A 169 -8.66 -2.29 -4.22
C ARG A 169 -8.56 -2.74 -2.75
N TRP A 170 -9.72 -2.89 -2.11
CA TRP A 170 -9.79 -3.51 -0.80
C TRP A 170 -9.30 -4.95 -0.84
N ARG A 171 -8.43 -5.30 0.11
CA ARG A 171 -8.01 -6.67 0.39
C ARG A 171 -8.59 -7.10 1.72
N GLU A 172 -9.13 -8.33 1.80
CA GLU A 172 -9.73 -8.86 3.02
C GLU A 172 -8.97 -10.08 3.55
N ALA A 173 -8.97 -10.25 4.86
CA ALA A 173 -8.47 -11.43 5.54
C ALA A 173 -9.31 -11.74 6.79
N ARG A 174 -9.39 -13.01 7.17
CA ARG A 174 -10.00 -13.44 8.44
C ARG A 174 -9.05 -13.19 9.60
N VAL A 175 -9.60 -12.81 10.74
CA VAL A 175 -8.83 -12.70 11.98
C VAL A 175 -8.56 -14.10 12.51
N LYS A 176 -7.28 -14.42 12.73
CA LYS A 176 -6.83 -15.68 13.33
C LYS A 176 -6.60 -15.48 14.82
N THR A 177 -6.93 -16.47 15.61
CA THR A 177 -6.54 -16.47 17.04
C THR A 177 -5.13 -17.01 17.15
N VAL A 178 -4.29 -16.36 17.93
CA VAL A 178 -3.02 -16.94 18.38
C VAL A 178 -3.40 -17.81 19.58
N GLU A 179 -3.28 -19.13 19.44
CA GLU A 179 -3.34 -20.03 20.59
C GLU A 179 -2.07 -19.81 21.44
N PRO A 180 -2.21 -19.75 22.78
CA PRO A 180 -1.09 -19.55 23.68
C PRO A 180 -0.09 -20.71 23.65
#